data_fa7323307945c28c058800390f751e42
#
_entry.id   fa7323307945c28c058800390f751e42
#
_cell.length_a   1.000
_cell.length_b   1.000
_cell.length_c   1.000
_cell.angle_alpha   90.00
_cell.angle_beta   90.00
_cell.angle_gamma   90.00
#
_symmetry.space_group_name_H-M   'P 1'
#
loop_
_entity.id
_entity.type
_entity.pdbx_description
1 polymer ?
#
loop_
_entity_poly.entity_id
_entity_poly.type
_entity_poly.pdbx_seq_one_letter_code
_entity_poly.pdbx_strand_id
1 'polypeptide(L)'
;MFSLATASAGLALQYVEPVFRPPAEARSFILQATIGCSWNQCTFCEMYTAPQQQYRMRPLDEIESDLRFVANARVPVTRVFLADGDALNLPTKRLRAILELIREHLPGVKRVGSYCLPRNVRNKDVDELVELRELGLRTLYVGCESGDDEVLRRVGKGETLETSVAALTKLKAAGLRTSVMILHGLGGTALSEQHARNSAALIKAAPPTYLSTLVVSFPRGEEKVAAGFSDLPEGFEPLTDVEVVDEMHAFMSELELPPDAK
;
A
#
# COMPACT_ATOMS: atom_id res chain seq x y z
N MET A 1 11.85 -18.09 12.86
CA MET A 1 12.15 -17.30 14.05
C MET A 1 13.66 -17.29 14.23
N PHE A 2 14.36 -16.28 13.71
CA PHE A 2 15.78 -16.10 14.02
C PHE A 2 15.90 -14.88 14.92
N SER A 3 16.09 -15.17 16.20
CA SER A 3 16.47 -14.17 17.20
C SER A 3 17.96 -13.89 17.00
N LEU A 4 18.32 -12.70 16.55
CA LEU A 4 19.67 -12.14 16.65
C LEU A 4 19.67 -11.16 17.82
N ALA A 5 19.70 -11.68 19.02
CA ALA A 5 20.01 -10.90 20.20
C ALA A 5 21.51 -11.01 20.50
N THR A 6 22.09 -9.85 20.85
CA THR A 6 23.42 -9.55 21.39
C THR A 6 24.56 -9.35 20.40
N ALA A 7 24.78 -8.07 20.01
CA ALA A 7 26.12 -7.54 19.75
C ALA A 7 26.15 -6.03 20.05
N SER A 8 27.06 -5.62 20.90
CA SER A 8 27.59 -4.26 21.23
C SER A 8 26.66 -3.06 21.03
N ALA A 9 26.54 -2.25 22.04
CA ALA A 9 25.85 -0.95 22.07
C ALA A 9 26.19 -0.11 20.82
N GLY A 10 25.20 0.06 19.92
CA GLY A 10 25.29 1.01 18.82
C GLY A 10 24.72 0.60 17.47
N LEU A 11 24.49 -0.70 17.18
CA LEU A 11 24.06 -1.14 15.85
C LEU A 11 23.05 -2.30 15.97
N ALA A 12 21.79 -1.97 16.07
CA ALA A 12 20.68 -2.90 15.89
C ALA A 12 19.62 -2.24 15.00
N LEU A 13 18.97 -3.03 14.14
CA LEU A 13 17.78 -2.55 13.43
C LEU A 13 16.72 -2.12 14.45
N GLN A 14 16.29 -0.87 14.33
CA GLN A 14 15.29 -0.32 15.23
C GLN A 14 13.98 -0.13 14.45
N TYR A 15 13.06 -1.09 14.62
CA TYR A 15 11.71 -0.95 14.10
C TYR A 15 10.77 -0.35 15.14
N VAL A 16 9.92 0.54 14.68
CA VAL A 16 8.73 0.97 15.42
C VAL A 16 7.61 0.00 15.08
N GLU A 17 7.42 -0.97 15.96
CA GLU A 17 6.44 -2.05 15.74
C GLU A 17 5.00 -1.60 15.99
N PRO A 18 4.00 -2.26 15.33
CA PRO A 18 4.14 -3.34 14.34
C PRO A 18 4.53 -2.82 12.94
N VAL A 19 5.25 -3.64 12.17
CA VAL A 19 5.67 -3.33 10.80
C VAL A 19 4.97 -4.25 9.82
N PHE A 20 4.42 -3.69 8.77
CA PHE A 20 3.61 -4.41 7.78
C PHE A 20 4.28 -4.45 6.41
N ARG A 21 4.08 -5.54 5.70
CA ARG A 21 4.45 -5.70 4.29
C ARG A 21 3.50 -6.65 3.59
N PRO A 22 3.30 -6.54 2.27
CA PRO A 22 2.48 -7.49 1.53
C PRO A 22 3.16 -8.88 1.48
N PRO A 23 2.38 -9.98 1.39
CA PRO A 23 2.93 -11.35 1.32
C PRO A 23 3.97 -11.54 0.21
N ALA A 24 3.80 -10.86 -0.94
CA ALA A 24 4.75 -10.88 -2.06
C ALA A 24 6.14 -10.33 -1.71
N GLU A 25 6.25 -9.55 -0.63
CA GLU A 25 7.51 -9.00 -0.10
C GLU A 25 8.04 -9.76 1.13
N ALA A 26 7.54 -10.97 1.41
CA ALA A 26 7.95 -11.77 2.57
C ALA A 26 9.46 -11.99 2.68
N ARG A 27 10.19 -11.96 1.55
CA ARG A 27 11.65 -12.15 1.49
C ARG A 27 12.41 -10.84 1.30
N SER A 28 11.76 -9.70 1.34
CA SER A 28 12.40 -8.40 1.21
C SER A 28 12.91 -7.91 2.56
N PHE A 29 14.06 -7.26 2.57
CA PHE A 29 14.49 -6.49 3.72
C PHE A 29 13.53 -5.32 3.90
N ILE A 30 12.99 -5.16 5.11
CA ILE A 30 12.12 -4.05 5.45
C ILE A 30 12.98 -2.87 5.87
N LEU A 31 12.81 -1.75 5.21
CA LEU A 31 13.41 -0.47 5.58
C LEU A 31 12.28 0.51 5.89
N GLN A 32 12.08 0.83 7.16
CA GLN A 32 11.11 1.86 7.51
C GLN A 32 11.62 3.22 7.04
N ALA A 33 11.02 3.77 5.98
CA ALA A 33 11.31 5.10 5.47
C ALA A 33 10.47 6.18 6.17
N THR A 34 9.27 5.78 6.55
CA THR A 34 8.32 6.56 7.37
C THR A 34 7.86 5.70 8.54
N ILE A 35 7.20 6.30 9.50
CA ILE A 35 6.45 5.61 10.54
C ILE A 35 4.97 5.96 10.32
N GLY A 36 4.10 4.95 10.42
CA GLY A 36 2.66 5.15 10.27
C GLY A 36 2.19 5.45 8.85
N CYS A 37 0.96 5.91 8.72
CA CYS A 37 0.32 6.29 7.45
C CYS A 37 -0.01 7.78 7.46
N SER A 38 0.32 8.50 6.37
CA SER A 38 0.10 9.95 6.27
C SER A 38 -1.38 10.34 6.24
N TRP A 39 -2.23 9.43 5.81
CA TRP A 39 -3.67 9.65 5.78
C TRP A 39 -4.35 9.20 7.07
N ASN A 40 -4.21 7.94 7.44
CA ASN A 40 -4.69 7.31 8.68
C ASN A 40 -6.13 7.66 9.11
N GLN A 41 -7.05 7.90 8.14
CA GLN A 41 -8.46 8.24 8.36
C GLN A 41 -9.41 7.12 7.93
N CYS A 42 -8.88 6.05 7.29
CA CYS A 42 -9.69 4.95 6.82
C CYS A 42 -10.29 4.19 8.00
N THR A 43 -11.63 4.10 8.04
CA THR A 43 -12.34 3.51 9.19
C THR A 43 -12.17 1.99 9.30
N PHE A 44 -11.84 1.33 8.18
CA PHE A 44 -11.58 -0.12 8.12
C PHE A 44 -10.13 -0.51 8.46
N CYS A 45 -9.20 0.47 8.50
CA CYS A 45 -7.78 0.18 8.68
C CYS A 45 -7.37 0.28 10.15
N GLU A 46 -6.77 -0.80 10.66
CA GLU A 46 -6.29 -0.87 12.04
C GLU A 46 -4.76 -0.98 12.14
N MET A 47 -4.04 -0.82 11.00
CA MET A 47 -2.60 -1.07 10.95
C MET A 47 -1.77 -0.04 11.75
N TYR A 48 -2.19 1.23 11.76
CA TYR A 48 -1.38 2.33 12.31
C TYR A 48 -2.13 3.09 13.41
N THR A 49 -2.77 2.34 14.31
CA THR A 49 -3.59 2.91 15.41
C THR A 49 -2.83 3.08 16.72
N ALA A 50 -1.66 2.49 16.87
CA ALA A 50 -0.87 2.58 18.09
C ALA A 50 -0.23 3.98 18.23
N PRO A 51 -0.11 4.53 19.46
CA PRO A 51 0.40 5.89 19.69
C PRO A 51 1.79 6.15 19.09
N GLN A 52 2.68 5.14 19.09
CA GLN A 52 4.02 5.24 18.52
C GLN A 52 4.03 5.30 17.00
N GLN A 53 2.92 4.98 16.35
CA GLN A 53 2.77 4.94 14.89
C GLN A 53 2.19 6.23 14.30
N GLN A 54 2.25 7.34 15.02
CA GLN A 54 1.94 8.64 14.42
C GLN A 54 2.87 8.92 13.24
N TYR A 55 2.27 9.36 12.14
CA TYR A 55 3.01 9.60 10.89
C TYR A 55 4.19 10.55 11.09
N ARG A 56 5.36 10.12 10.66
CA ARG A 56 6.56 10.93 10.57
C ARG A 56 7.57 10.33 9.58
N MET A 57 8.39 11.19 9.02
CA MET A 57 9.56 10.78 8.23
C MET A 57 10.69 10.33 9.18
N ARG A 58 11.34 9.22 8.89
CA ARG A 58 12.56 8.86 9.62
C ARG A 58 13.75 9.71 9.16
N PRO A 59 14.64 10.12 10.05
CA PRO A 59 15.90 10.79 9.71
C PRO A 59 16.75 9.96 8.74
N LEU A 60 17.51 10.60 7.82
CA LEU A 60 18.35 9.87 6.84
C LEU A 60 19.51 9.13 7.49
N ASP A 61 20.09 9.69 8.53
CA ASP A 61 21.17 9.09 9.31
C ASP A 61 20.73 7.80 10.02
N GLU A 62 19.49 7.73 10.51
CA GLU A 62 18.91 6.50 11.05
C GLU A 62 18.72 5.44 9.94
N ILE A 63 18.20 5.86 8.78
CA ILE A 63 18.01 4.98 7.61
C ILE A 63 19.37 4.45 7.15
N GLU A 64 20.38 5.32 7.05
CA GLU A 64 21.73 4.93 6.68
C GLU A 64 22.36 3.98 7.71
N SER A 65 22.13 4.22 9.01
CA SER A 65 22.58 3.33 10.07
C SER A 65 22.01 1.91 9.91
N ASP A 66 20.71 1.78 9.61
CA ASP A 66 20.07 0.48 9.35
C ASP A 66 20.70 -0.22 8.13
N LEU A 67 20.95 0.54 7.05
CA LEU A 67 21.56 -0.01 5.83
C LEU A 67 23.00 -0.49 6.08
N ARG A 68 23.81 0.29 6.82
CA ARG A 68 25.16 -0.10 7.22
C ARG A 68 25.17 -1.35 8.12
N PHE A 69 24.21 -1.45 9.04
CA PHE A 69 24.06 -2.65 9.89
C PHE A 69 23.83 -3.90 9.03
N VAL A 70 22.91 -3.83 8.06
CA VAL A 70 22.60 -4.96 7.17
C VAL A 70 23.79 -5.29 6.25
N ALA A 71 24.48 -4.28 5.72
CA ALA A 71 25.67 -4.47 4.90
C ALA A 71 26.77 -5.19 5.69
N ASN A 72 27.03 -4.80 6.94
CA ASN A 72 28.01 -5.41 7.82
C ASN A 72 27.67 -6.85 8.22
N ALA A 73 26.39 -7.19 8.30
CA ALA A 73 25.93 -8.54 8.57
C ALA A 73 26.21 -9.53 7.41
N ARG A 74 26.60 -9.02 6.23
CA ARG A 74 26.91 -9.79 5.02
C ARG A 74 25.78 -10.72 4.57
N VAL A 75 24.54 -10.39 4.93
CA VAL A 75 23.35 -11.10 4.45
C VAL A 75 23.05 -10.65 3.01
N PRO A 76 22.91 -11.56 2.04
CA PRO A 76 22.60 -11.17 0.66
C PRO A 76 21.19 -10.61 0.58
N VAL A 77 21.08 -9.28 0.38
CA VAL A 77 19.81 -8.57 0.19
C VAL A 77 19.64 -8.29 -1.30
N THR A 78 18.59 -8.85 -1.90
CA THR A 78 18.25 -8.63 -3.31
C THR A 78 16.99 -7.78 -3.51
N ARG A 79 16.23 -7.56 -2.45
CA ARG A 79 14.97 -6.80 -2.46
C ARG A 79 14.86 -5.98 -1.19
N VAL A 80 14.38 -4.75 -1.33
CA VAL A 80 14.03 -3.87 -0.21
C VAL A 80 12.56 -3.48 -0.32
N PHE A 81 11.88 -3.43 0.80
CA PHE A 81 10.54 -2.88 0.91
C PHE A 81 10.56 -1.64 1.80
N LEU A 82 10.25 -0.47 1.21
CA LEU A 82 10.11 0.77 1.96
C LEU A 82 8.78 0.73 2.72
N ALA A 83 8.86 0.56 4.01
CA ALA A 83 7.74 0.65 4.94
C ALA A 83 7.74 2.08 5.55
N ASP A 84 6.72 2.58 6.15
CA ASP A 84 5.42 2.08 6.49
C ASP A 84 4.34 2.53 5.51
N GLY A 85 3.13 2.83 6.01
CA GLY A 85 1.85 2.95 5.34
C GLY A 85 1.83 3.55 3.95
N ASP A 86 2.62 4.57 3.70
CA ASP A 86 2.71 5.24 2.40
C ASP A 86 4.03 6.01 2.22
N ALA A 87 5.15 5.30 2.21
CA ALA A 87 6.47 5.93 2.04
C ALA A 87 6.57 6.79 0.76
N LEU A 88 5.75 6.55 -0.26
CA LEU A 88 5.65 7.38 -1.47
C LEU A 88 5.13 8.81 -1.19
N ASN A 89 4.59 9.08 0.01
CA ASN A 89 4.25 10.44 0.44
C ASN A 89 5.48 11.33 0.63
N LEU A 90 6.66 10.74 0.82
CA LEU A 90 7.90 11.49 0.94
C LEU A 90 8.16 12.36 -0.30
N PRO A 91 8.74 13.56 -0.15
CA PRO A 91 9.19 14.36 -1.28
C PRO A 91 10.16 13.58 -2.18
N THR A 92 10.11 13.81 -3.49
CA THR A 92 10.96 13.11 -4.48
C THR A 92 12.44 13.19 -4.12
N LYS A 93 12.93 14.37 -3.70
CA LYS A 93 14.30 14.55 -3.23
C LYS A 93 14.66 13.59 -2.08
N ARG A 94 13.73 13.33 -1.17
CA ARG A 94 13.95 12.44 -0.03
C ARG A 94 13.98 10.98 -0.46
N LEU A 95 13.05 10.58 -1.33
CA LEU A 95 13.01 9.24 -1.91
C LEU A 95 14.28 8.95 -2.69
N ARG A 96 14.77 9.92 -3.50
CA ARG A 96 16.05 9.84 -4.21
C ARG A 96 17.18 9.50 -3.24
N ALA A 97 17.35 10.30 -2.20
CA ALA A 97 18.42 10.09 -1.23
C ALA A 97 18.36 8.70 -0.58
N ILE A 98 17.16 8.21 -0.23
CA ILE A 98 17.00 6.87 0.33
C ILE A 98 17.39 5.78 -0.69
N LEU A 99 16.98 5.92 -1.94
CA LEU A 99 17.32 4.95 -3.00
C LEU A 99 18.82 4.95 -3.33
N GLU A 100 19.47 6.12 -3.29
CA GLU A 100 20.92 6.25 -3.43
C GLU A 100 21.67 5.55 -2.29
N LEU A 101 21.26 5.77 -1.04
CA LEU A 101 21.81 5.06 0.11
C LEU A 101 21.63 3.53 0.01
N ILE A 102 20.47 3.06 -0.46
CA ILE A 102 20.26 1.62 -0.71
C ILE A 102 21.27 1.10 -1.75
N ARG A 103 21.49 1.82 -2.83
CA ARG A 103 22.45 1.42 -3.89
C ARG A 103 23.89 1.41 -3.38
N GLU A 104 24.26 2.37 -2.54
CA GLU A 104 25.58 2.51 -1.96
C GLU A 104 25.89 1.35 -0.99
N HIS A 105 25.02 1.12 -0.01
CA HIS A 105 25.27 0.16 1.05
C HIS A 105 24.88 -1.28 0.70
N LEU A 106 23.89 -1.47 -0.20
CA LEU A 106 23.35 -2.78 -0.59
C LEU A 106 23.36 -2.95 -2.13
N PRO A 107 24.52 -2.98 -2.79
CA PRO A 107 24.62 -3.01 -4.25
C PRO A 107 24.02 -4.27 -4.90
N GLY A 108 23.74 -5.32 -4.12
CA GLY A 108 23.03 -6.52 -4.57
C GLY A 108 21.51 -6.35 -4.76
N VAL A 109 20.94 -5.23 -4.33
CA VAL A 109 19.50 -4.97 -4.44
C VAL A 109 19.10 -4.76 -5.90
N LYS A 110 18.15 -5.59 -6.36
CA LYS A 110 17.62 -5.58 -7.73
C LYS A 110 16.32 -4.81 -7.86
N ARG A 111 15.58 -4.66 -6.77
CA ARG A 111 14.32 -3.92 -6.75
C ARG A 111 13.99 -3.38 -5.36
N VAL A 112 13.33 -2.23 -5.37
CA VAL A 112 12.70 -1.63 -4.21
C VAL A 112 11.20 -1.61 -4.44
N GLY A 113 10.42 -2.04 -3.44
CA GLY A 113 8.95 -1.92 -3.41
C GLY A 113 8.50 -0.97 -2.32
N SER A 114 7.27 -0.49 -2.40
CA SER A 114 6.66 0.36 -1.35
C SER A 114 5.14 0.30 -1.40
N TYR A 115 4.50 0.57 -0.26
CA TYR A 115 3.10 0.97 -0.26
C TYR A 115 2.94 2.35 -0.88
N CYS A 116 1.77 2.58 -1.47
CA CYS A 116 1.41 3.83 -2.13
C CYS A 116 -0.11 4.07 -2.00
N LEU A 117 -0.50 5.27 -1.66
CA LEU A 117 -1.87 5.76 -1.85
C LEU A 117 -1.94 6.52 -3.18
N PRO A 118 -3.08 6.54 -3.88
CA PRO A 118 -3.23 7.33 -5.11
C PRO A 118 -2.78 8.78 -4.95
N ARG A 119 -3.11 9.42 -3.82
CA ARG A 119 -2.70 10.81 -3.49
C ARG A 119 -1.20 11.05 -3.43
N ASN A 120 -0.40 10.02 -3.15
CA ASN A 120 1.06 10.17 -3.00
C ASN A 120 1.75 10.56 -4.32
N VAL A 121 1.12 10.25 -5.46
CA VAL A 121 1.64 10.60 -6.79
C VAL A 121 1.01 11.86 -7.40
N ARG A 122 0.07 12.48 -6.69
CA ARG A 122 -0.61 13.70 -7.19
C ARG A 122 0.39 14.80 -7.54
N ASN A 123 1.32 15.07 -6.62
CA ASN A 123 2.30 16.16 -6.70
C ASN A 123 3.67 15.71 -7.23
N LYS A 124 3.77 14.50 -7.79
CA LYS A 124 4.96 14.02 -8.50
C LYS A 124 4.66 14.01 -9.99
N ASP A 125 5.54 14.55 -10.80
CA ASP A 125 5.41 14.42 -12.25
C ASP A 125 5.94 13.06 -12.74
N VAL A 126 5.73 12.79 -14.04
CA VAL A 126 6.15 11.52 -14.65
C VAL A 126 7.67 11.39 -14.64
N ASP A 127 8.40 12.47 -14.90
CA ASP A 127 9.85 12.45 -14.97
C ASP A 127 10.48 12.15 -13.60
N GLU A 128 9.93 12.73 -12.52
CA GLU A 128 10.31 12.41 -11.14
C GLU A 128 10.11 10.90 -10.83
N LEU A 129 8.98 10.34 -11.26
CA LEU A 129 8.68 8.93 -11.06
C LEU A 129 9.59 8.02 -11.91
N VAL A 130 9.93 8.44 -13.13
CA VAL A 130 10.93 7.77 -13.98
C VAL A 130 12.30 7.77 -13.30
N GLU A 131 12.73 8.90 -12.76
CA GLU A 131 13.99 8.99 -12.01
C GLU A 131 14.01 8.02 -10.82
N LEU A 132 12.96 8.00 -10.00
CA LEU A 132 12.87 7.05 -8.88
C LEU A 132 12.91 5.58 -9.35
N ARG A 133 12.28 5.28 -10.50
CA ARG A 133 12.35 3.96 -11.10
C ARG A 133 13.78 3.60 -11.52
N GLU A 134 14.53 4.51 -12.11
CA GLU A 134 15.93 4.31 -12.53
C GLU A 134 16.86 4.10 -11.34
N LEU A 135 16.52 4.71 -10.20
CA LEU A 135 17.21 4.49 -8.93
C LEU A 135 16.84 3.17 -8.25
N GLY A 136 15.88 2.42 -8.78
CA GLY A 136 15.57 1.05 -8.31
C GLY A 136 14.18 0.85 -7.73
N LEU A 137 13.34 1.88 -7.63
CA LEU A 137 11.93 1.74 -7.28
C LEU A 137 11.22 1.00 -8.43
N ARG A 138 10.60 -0.16 -8.15
CA ARG A 138 10.08 -1.02 -9.22
C ARG A 138 8.61 -1.37 -9.07
N THR A 139 8.14 -1.57 -7.86
CA THR A 139 6.79 -2.08 -7.60
C THR A 139 6.12 -1.26 -6.52
N LEU A 140 4.94 -0.76 -6.82
CA LEU A 140 4.11 -0.02 -5.87
C LEU A 140 2.84 -0.82 -5.57
N TYR A 141 2.58 -1.03 -4.30
CA TYR A 141 1.38 -1.67 -3.79
C TYR A 141 0.37 -0.58 -3.48
N VAL A 142 -0.59 -0.43 -4.37
CA VAL A 142 -1.52 0.70 -4.36
C VAL A 142 -2.84 0.27 -3.74
N GLY A 143 -3.12 0.78 -2.55
CA GLY A 143 -4.41 0.58 -1.90
C GLY A 143 -5.46 1.48 -2.51
N CYS A 144 -6.17 1.02 -3.55
CA CYS A 144 -7.37 1.68 -4.08
C CYS A 144 -8.60 1.32 -3.24
N GLU A 145 -8.69 0.08 -2.80
CA GLU A 145 -9.70 -0.56 -1.96
C GLU A 145 -11.07 -0.67 -2.63
N SER A 146 -11.51 0.34 -3.38
CA SER A 146 -12.76 0.41 -4.13
C SER A 146 -12.59 1.31 -5.35
N GLY A 147 -13.44 1.10 -6.36
CA GLY A 147 -13.69 2.05 -7.45
C GLY A 147 -14.99 2.84 -7.25
N ASP A 148 -15.68 2.63 -6.13
CA ASP A 148 -16.95 3.29 -5.83
C ASP A 148 -16.74 4.51 -4.95
N ASP A 149 -17.11 5.69 -5.44
CA ASP A 149 -16.89 6.97 -4.75
C ASP A 149 -17.69 7.08 -3.45
N GLU A 150 -18.89 6.48 -3.41
CA GLU A 150 -19.72 6.48 -2.21
C GLU A 150 -19.11 5.60 -1.12
N VAL A 151 -18.69 4.38 -1.46
CA VAL A 151 -18.00 3.49 -0.54
C VAL A 151 -16.72 4.15 -0.04
N LEU A 152 -15.89 4.70 -0.92
CA LEU A 152 -14.64 5.38 -0.56
C LEU A 152 -14.87 6.55 0.41
N ARG A 153 -15.92 7.34 0.18
CA ARG A 153 -16.32 8.44 1.06
C ARG A 153 -16.76 7.94 2.44
N ARG A 154 -17.61 6.90 2.47
CA ARG A 154 -18.16 6.34 3.71
C ARG A 154 -17.09 5.74 4.61
N VAL A 155 -16.11 5.09 4.03
CA VAL A 155 -15.00 4.49 4.80
C VAL A 155 -13.83 5.46 5.03
N GLY A 156 -13.97 6.73 4.67
CA GLY A 156 -12.96 7.76 4.92
C GLY A 156 -11.66 7.55 4.14
N LYS A 157 -11.70 6.88 2.98
CA LYS A 157 -10.48 6.64 2.16
C LYS A 157 -9.89 7.94 1.61
N GLY A 158 -10.73 8.93 1.32
CA GLY A 158 -10.32 10.25 0.83
C GLY A 158 -9.77 10.24 -0.60
N GLU A 159 -10.09 9.20 -1.37
CA GLU A 159 -9.82 9.06 -2.81
C GLU A 159 -11.14 8.94 -3.56
N THR A 160 -11.06 9.04 -4.89
CA THR A 160 -12.18 8.81 -5.82
C THR A 160 -11.73 7.86 -6.93
N LEU A 161 -12.68 7.36 -7.72
CA LEU A 161 -12.40 6.64 -8.97
C LEU A 161 -11.44 7.46 -9.85
N GLU A 162 -11.76 8.75 -10.06
CA GLU A 162 -10.96 9.65 -10.88
C GLU A 162 -9.52 9.79 -10.36
N THR A 163 -9.33 10.05 -9.07
CA THR A 163 -7.99 10.21 -8.49
C THR A 163 -7.17 8.92 -8.56
N SER A 164 -7.83 7.77 -8.40
CA SER A 164 -7.21 6.46 -8.50
C SER A 164 -6.78 6.13 -9.93
N VAL A 165 -7.67 6.36 -10.92
CA VAL A 165 -7.35 6.20 -12.36
C VAL A 165 -6.18 7.10 -12.76
N ALA A 166 -6.23 8.38 -12.38
CA ALA A 166 -5.16 9.34 -12.69
C ALA A 166 -3.81 8.90 -12.12
N ALA A 167 -3.79 8.42 -10.87
CA ALA A 167 -2.58 7.93 -10.22
C ALA A 167 -2.02 6.69 -10.92
N LEU A 168 -2.84 5.68 -11.18
CA LEU A 168 -2.42 4.45 -11.85
C LEU A 168 -1.91 4.71 -13.27
N THR A 169 -2.58 5.59 -14.02
CA THR A 169 -2.17 6.01 -15.35
C THR A 169 -0.80 6.69 -15.33
N LYS A 170 -0.56 7.59 -14.37
CA LYS A 170 0.72 8.27 -14.18
C LYS A 170 1.83 7.29 -13.83
N LEU A 171 1.59 6.34 -12.92
CA LEU A 171 2.54 5.30 -12.55
C LEU A 171 2.90 4.40 -13.74
N LYS A 172 1.90 4.03 -14.55
CA LYS A 172 2.10 3.26 -15.79
C LYS A 172 2.93 4.04 -16.80
N ALA A 173 2.66 5.32 -17.00
CA ALA A 173 3.44 6.19 -17.89
C ALA A 173 4.91 6.29 -17.47
N ALA A 174 5.19 6.29 -16.17
CA ALA A 174 6.54 6.23 -15.62
C ALA A 174 7.20 4.85 -15.72
N GLY A 175 6.49 3.82 -16.20
CA GLY A 175 6.99 2.44 -16.30
C GLY A 175 7.17 1.72 -14.95
N LEU A 176 6.48 2.17 -13.91
CA LEU A 176 6.41 1.52 -12.60
C LEU A 176 5.38 0.39 -12.63
N ARG A 177 5.71 -0.73 -12.00
CA ARG A 177 4.75 -1.81 -11.82
C ARG A 177 3.84 -1.51 -10.64
N THR A 178 2.55 -1.76 -10.81
CA THR A 178 1.55 -1.57 -9.76
C THR A 178 0.93 -2.91 -9.37
N SER A 179 0.77 -3.11 -8.08
CA SER A 179 -0.09 -4.15 -7.51
C SER A 179 -1.25 -3.43 -6.84
N VAL A 180 -2.42 -3.47 -7.49
CA VAL A 180 -3.61 -2.77 -6.98
C VAL A 180 -4.39 -3.70 -6.08
N MET A 181 -4.83 -3.16 -4.95
CA MET A 181 -5.68 -3.83 -3.97
C MET A 181 -7.12 -3.35 -4.09
N ILE A 182 -8.05 -4.31 -4.21
CA ILE A 182 -9.50 -4.14 -4.01
C ILE A 182 -9.90 -4.93 -2.79
N LEU A 183 -10.77 -4.36 -1.96
CA LEU A 183 -11.14 -4.91 -0.66
C LEU A 183 -12.62 -5.27 -0.65
N HIS A 184 -12.93 -6.55 -0.86
CA HIS A 184 -14.31 -7.05 -0.89
C HIS A 184 -15.00 -6.91 0.46
N GLY A 185 -16.31 -6.70 0.42
CA GLY A 185 -17.16 -6.48 1.58
C GLY A 185 -17.11 -5.06 2.15
N LEU A 186 -16.33 -4.15 1.55
CA LEU A 186 -16.12 -2.81 2.06
C LEU A 186 -17.40 -1.94 2.03
N GLY A 187 -18.32 -2.25 1.11
CA GLY A 187 -19.61 -1.58 0.95
C GLY A 187 -20.72 -2.11 1.87
N GLY A 188 -20.48 -3.22 2.59
CA GLY A 188 -21.54 -3.96 3.27
C GLY A 188 -22.57 -4.48 2.27
N THR A 189 -23.68 -5.04 2.78
CA THR A 189 -24.77 -5.57 1.94
C THR A 189 -25.41 -4.51 1.05
N ALA A 190 -25.59 -3.30 1.59
CA ALA A 190 -26.29 -2.21 0.91
C ALA A 190 -25.61 -1.72 -0.37
N LEU A 191 -24.27 -1.74 -0.44
CA LEU A 191 -23.49 -1.18 -1.57
C LEU A 191 -22.63 -2.23 -2.27
N SER A 192 -22.80 -3.53 -1.99
CA SER A 192 -21.96 -4.61 -2.50
C SER A 192 -21.93 -4.65 -4.04
N GLU A 193 -23.10 -4.66 -4.70
CA GLU A 193 -23.18 -4.76 -6.16
C GLU A 193 -22.52 -3.55 -6.85
N GLN A 194 -22.79 -2.32 -6.38
CA GLN A 194 -22.18 -1.13 -6.98
C GLN A 194 -20.69 -1.06 -6.68
N HIS A 195 -20.24 -1.49 -5.48
CA HIS A 195 -18.84 -1.61 -5.14
C HIS A 195 -18.10 -2.53 -6.12
N ALA A 196 -18.66 -3.72 -6.37
CA ALA A 196 -18.09 -4.70 -7.29
C ALA A 196 -17.95 -4.13 -8.71
N ARG A 197 -19.04 -3.57 -9.28
CA ARG A 197 -19.07 -3.02 -10.65
C ARG A 197 -18.14 -1.82 -10.82
N ASN A 198 -18.17 -0.88 -9.89
CA ASN A 198 -17.34 0.33 -9.95
C ASN A 198 -15.85 0.02 -9.72
N SER A 199 -15.55 -0.99 -8.88
CA SER A 199 -14.18 -1.49 -8.72
C SER A 199 -13.66 -2.17 -9.99
N ALA A 200 -14.49 -2.93 -10.70
CA ALA A 200 -14.14 -3.47 -12.01
C ALA A 200 -13.94 -2.35 -13.06
N ALA A 201 -14.76 -1.29 -13.02
CA ALA A 201 -14.59 -0.12 -13.88
C ALA A 201 -13.24 0.59 -13.66
N LEU A 202 -12.80 0.72 -12.40
CA LEU A 202 -11.46 1.23 -12.06
C LEU A 202 -10.37 0.41 -12.75
N ILE A 203 -10.43 -0.92 -12.60
CA ILE A 203 -9.42 -1.82 -13.16
C ILE A 203 -9.41 -1.80 -14.68
N LYS A 204 -10.58 -1.72 -15.34
CA LYS A 204 -10.70 -1.55 -16.80
C LYS A 204 -10.11 -0.22 -17.26
N ALA A 205 -10.38 0.88 -16.56
CA ALA A 205 -9.90 2.21 -16.91
C ALA A 205 -8.37 2.36 -16.77
N ALA A 206 -7.78 1.71 -15.76
CA ALA A 206 -6.34 1.78 -15.48
C ALA A 206 -5.80 0.40 -15.09
N PRO A 207 -5.63 -0.54 -16.04
CA PRO A 207 -5.18 -1.90 -15.76
C PRO A 207 -3.82 -1.93 -15.05
N PRO A 208 -3.73 -2.56 -13.86
CA PRO A 208 -2.49 -2.70 -13.12
C PRO A 208 -1.61 -3.83 -13.68
N THR A 209 -0.35 -3.90 -13.20
CA THR A 209 0.52 -5.07 -13.48
C THR A 209 0.04 -6.30 -12.74
N TYR A 210 -0.42 -6.12 -11.51
CA TYR A 210 -0.98 -7.16 -10.66
C TYR A 210 -2.26 -6.64 -10.01
N LEU A 211 -3.29 -7.46 -10.02
CA LEU A 211 -4.52 -7.24 -9.26
C LEU A 211 -4.54 -8.18 -8.07
N SER A 212 -4.80 -7.64 -6.90
CA SER A 212 -4.97 -8.41 -5.67
C SER A 212 -6.30 -8.05 -5.02
N THR A 213 -6.99 -9.04 -4.52
CA THR A 213 -8.21 -8.84 -3.74
C THR A 213 -8.05 -9.43 -2.34
N LEU A 214 -8.64 -8.78 -1.36
CA LEU A 214 -8.79 -9.28 0.00
C LEU A 214 -10.23 -9.08 0.44
N VAL A 215 -10.62 -9.77 1.48
CA VAL A 215 -11.90 -9.55 2.16
C VAL A 215 -11.64 -8.67 3.39
N VAL A 216 -12.47 -7.65 3.59
CA VAL A 216 -12.37 -6.81 4.78
C VAL A 216 -12.66 -7.63 6.03
N SER A 217 -11.96 -7.36 7.10
CA SER A 217 -12.21 -7.96 8.42
C SER A 217 -12.20 -6.89 9.49
N PHE A 218 -12.99 -7.13 10.53
CA PHE A 218 -13.19 -6.19 11.63
C PHE A 218 -12.77 -6.81 12.97
N PRO A 219 -11.46 -7.06 13.20
CA PRO A 219 -11.00 -7.77 14.39
C PRO A 219 -11.29 -7.02 15.72
N ARG A 220 -11.57 -5.72 15.65
CA ARG A 220 -11.94 -4.87 16.81
C ARG A 220 -13.38 -4.36 16.75
N GLY A 221 -14.21 -5.02 15.95
CA GLY A 221 -15.58 -4.58 15.69
C GLY A 221 -15.69 -3.65 14.49
N GLU A 222 -16.92 -3.47 14.03
CA GLU A 222 -17.29 -2.75 12.81
C GLU A 222 -17.79 -1.34 13.05
N GLU A 223 -17.87 -0.91 14.31
CA GLU A 223 -18.55 0.34 14.71
C GLU A 223 -18.00 1.56 13.98
N LYS A 224 -16.69 1.59 13.70
CA LYS A 224 -16.08 2.71 12.98
C LYS A 224 -16.52 2.77 11.52
N VAL A 225 -16.64 1.61 10.88
CA VAL A 225 -17.13 1.52 9.50
C VAL A 225 -18.61 1.81 9.48
N ALA A 226 -19.38 1.18 10.37
CA ALA A 226 -20.83 1.34 10.47
C ALA A 226 -21.26 2.81 10.66
N ALA A 227 -20.47 3.59 11.37
CA ALA A 227 -20.74 5.03 11.54
C ALA A 227 -20.81 5.79 10.21
N GLY A 228 -20.04 5.40 9.20
CA GLY A 228 -20.07 6.00 7.87
C GLY A 228 -21.29 5.62 7.01
N PHE A 229 -22.08 4.66 7.46
CA PHE A 229 -23.26 4.12 6.77
C PHE A 229 -24.57 4.39 7.54
N SER A 230 -24.51 5.15 8.63
CA SER A 230 -25.63 5.39 9.54
C SER A 230 -26.83 6.12 8.93
N ASP A 231 -26.68 6.75 7.77
CA ASP A 231 -27.73 7.40 6.99
C ASP A 231 -28.46 6.46 6.02
N LEU A 232 -27.94 5.24 5.82
CA LEU A 232 -28.63 4.22 5.05
C LEU A 232 -29.71 3.53 5.88
N PRO A 233 -30.84 3.12 5.26
CA PRO A 233 -31.96 2.50 5.98
C PRO A 233 -31.56 1.25 6.78
N GLU A 234 -30.65 0.45 6.25
CA GLU A 234 -30.17 -0.81 6.85
C GLU A 234 -28.82 -0.65 7.58
N GLY A 235 -28.22 0.57 7.49
CA GLY A 235 -26.90 0.82 8.07
C GLY A 235 -25.79 0.04 7.34
N PHE A 236 -24.78 -0.38 8.10
CA PHE A 236 -23.71 -1.25 7.63
C PHE A 236 -23.93 -2.68 8.15
N GLU A 237 -24.16 -3.59 7.25
CA GLU A 237 -24.24 -5.02 7.51
C GLU A 237 -23.07 -5.70 6.79
N PRO A 238 -22.13 -6.35 7.50
CA PRO A 238 -21.06 -7.13 6.86
C PRO A 238 -21.61 -8.22 5.97
N LEU A 239 -20.92 -8.52 4.86
CA LEU A 239 -21.28 -9.63 3.99
C LEU A 239 -21.02 -10.97 4.71
N THR A 240 -21.93 -11.90 4.52
CA THR A 240 -21.69 -13.33 4.81
C THR A 240 -20.67 -13.91 3.81
N ASP A 241 -20.09 -15.07 4.11
CA ASP A 241 -19.14 -15.74 3.21
C ASP A 241 -19.72 -15.98 1.81
N VAL A 242 -21.02 -16.27 1.71
CA VAL A 242 -21.72 -16.47 0.43
C VAL A 242 -21.82 -15.16 -0.34
N GLU A 243 -22.24 -14.10 0.31
CA GLU A 243 -22.35 -12.76 -0.32
C GLU A 243 -20.99 -12.20 -0.74
N VAL A 244 -19.91 -12.49 0.00
CA VAL A 244 -18.54 -12.18 -0.43
C VAL A 244 -18.21 -12.89 -1.74
N VAL A 245 -18.57 -14.17 -1.88
CA VAL A 245 -18.35 -14.92 -3.13
C VAL A 245 -19.19 -14.33 -4.27
N ASP A 246 -20.43 -13.93 -4.00
CA ASP A 246 -21.29 -13.29 -4.98
C ASP A 246 -20.73 -11.93 -5.43
N GLU A 247 -20.23 -11.11 -4.50
CA GLU A 247 -19.55 -9.85 -4.82
C GLU A 247 -18.29 -10.07 -5.66
N MET A 248 -17.46 -11.06 -5.28
CA MET A 248 -16.28 -11.42 -6.06
C MET A 248 -16.66 -11.90 -7.47
N HIS A 249 -17.72 -12.69 -7.60
CA HIS A 249 -18.22 -13.14 -8.89
C HIS A 249 -18.70 -11.96 -9.75
N ALA A 250 -19.48 -11.05 -9.18
CA ALA A 250 -19.92 -9.83 -9.85
C ALA A 250 -18.72 -8.99 -10.33
N PHE A 251 -17.74 -8.76 -9.45
CA PHE A 251 -16.51 -8.05 -9.79
C PHE A 251 -15.74 -8.72 -10.94
N MET A 252 -15.50 -10.04 -10.84
CA MET A 252 -14.74 -10.78 -11.85
C MET A 252 -15.46 -10.87 -13.20
N SER A 253 -16.78 -10.97 -13.18
CA SER A 253 -17.61 -11.04 -14.41
C SER A 253 -17.57 -9.72 -15.21
N GLU A 254 -17.37 -8.61 -14.53
CA GLU A 254 -17.22 -7.28 -15.17
C GLU A 254 -15.78 -6.99 -15.65
N LEU A 255 -14.81 -7.81 -15.23
CA LEU A 255 -13.41 -7.61 -15.64
C LEU A 255 -13.18 -8.14 -17.05
N GLU A 256 -13.01 -7.21 -17.98
CA GLU A 256 -12.44 -7.49 -19.29
C GLU A 256 -10.93 -7.26 -19.21
N LEU A 257 -10.19 -8.28 -18.77
CA LEU A 257 -8.73 -8.18 -18.66
C LEU A 257 -8.08 -8.50 -20.01
N PRO A 258 -7.00 -7.80 -20.39
CA PRO A 258 -6.24 -8.16 -21.57
C PRO A 258 -5.65 -9.58 -21.41
N PRO A 259 -5.41 -10.32 -22.52
CA PRO A 259 -4.98 -11.71 -22.49
C PRO A 259 -3.66 -11.96 -21.73
N ASP A 260 -2.85 -10.94 -21.55
CA ASP A 260 -1.55 -10.95 -20.86
C ASP A 260 -1.61 -10.43 -19.41
N ALA A 261 -2.79 -10.09 -18.91
CA ALA A 261 -2.99 -9.71 -17.51
C ALA A 261 -2.66 -10.89 -16.57
N LYS A 262 -1.99 -10.59 -15.47
CA LYS A 262 -1.59 -11.56 -14.44
C LYS A 262 -2.16 -11.18 -13.08
#